data_e48a8f684b777f9e308efd44a3b982e6
#
_entry.id   e48a8f684b777f9e308efd44a3b982e6
#
_cell.length_a   1.000
_cell.length_b   1.000
_cell.length_c   1.000
_cell.angle_alpha   90.00
_cell.angle_beta   90.00
_cell.angle_gamma   90.00
#
_symmetry.space_group_name_H-M   'P 1'
#
loop_
_entity.id
_entity.type
_entity.pdbx_description
1 polymer ?
#
loop_
_entity_poly.entity_id
_entity_poly.type
_entity_poly.pdbx_seq_one_letter_code
_entity_poly.pdbx_strand_id
1 'polypeptide(L)'
;MLMPIAAQAAPVKNVVLVHGAFADGSGWRGVYDELSKRGYKVTIVQNPLTSLEDDVAATTRALDRQGGPAILVGHSWGGTVITEAGVHSNVAGLVYVSALSPDAGETTAQQYEGFAPTPEFIIDTTEDGFGFVSPDRFKAGFAHDVSDDVAAFMRDSQVPINMAVFGTKLKNAAWRSKPSWAVIATEDKAFDQAMLLHMAERIGAKVNKVPGSHALFITRSKEIADTIEEAAQALSKAKQ
;
A
#
# COMPACT_ATOMS: atom_id res chain seq x y z
N MET A 1 -38.14 -2.03 32.35
CA MET A 1 -36.67 -2.12 32.27
C MET A 1 -36.31 -2.02 30.80
N LEU A 2 -35.89 -0.83 30.34
CA LEU A 2 -35.50 -0.61 28.94
C LEU A 2 -34.06 -1.12 28.80
N MET A 3 -33.86 -2.16 27.99
CA MET A 3 -32.50 -2.56 27.61
C MET A 3 -31.87 -1.46 26.73
N PRO A 4 -30.62 -1.06 26.97
CA PRO A 4 -29.95 -0.14 26.09
C PRO A 4 -29.81 -0.79 24.70
N ILE A 5 -30.35 -0.15 23.67
CA ILE A 5 -30.08 -0.52 22.27
C ILE A 5 -28.58 -0.28 22.08
N ALA A 6 -27.83 -1.37 21.88
CA ALA A 6 -26.41 -1.27 21.52
C ALA A 6 -26.32 -0.42 20.25
N ALA A 7 -25.62 0.71 20.33
CA ALA A 7 -25.40 1.57 19.18
C ALA A 7 -24.63 0.77 18.13
N GLN A 8 -25.26 0.48 17.01
CA GLN A 8 -24.64 -0.23 15.90
C GLN A 8 -23.47 0.61 15.40
N ALA A 9 -22.26 0.02 15.41
CA ALA A 9 -21.09 0.73 14.95
C ALA A 9 -21.29 1.16 13.48
N ALA A 10 -20.96 2.42 13.18
CA ALA A 10 -21.07 2.95 11.82
C ALA A 10 -20.22 2.11 10.86
N PRO A 11 -20.75 1.75 9.68
CA PRO A 11 -20.01 0.96 8.70
C PRO A 11 -18.74 1.71 8.27
N VAL A 12 -17.64 0.99 8.06
CA VAL A 12 -16.40 1.57 7.54
C VAL A 12 -16.63 1.92 6.06
N LYS A 13 -16.68 3.21 5.76
CA LYS A 13 -16.96 3.74 4.41
C LYS A 13 -15.87 4.67 3.87
N ASN A 14 -14.85 4.97 4.67
CA ASN A 14 -13.72 5.76 4.22
C ASN A 14 -12.55 4.83 3.84
N VAL A 15 -11.85 5.19 2.77
CA VAL A 15 -10.65 4.50 2.28
C VAL A 15 -9.58 5.54 2.01
N VAL A 16 -8.37 5.31 2.51
CA VAL A 16 -7.20 6.15 2.25
C VAL A 16 -6.17 5.31 1.51
N LEU A 17 -5.83 5.73 0.29
CA LEU A 17 -4.90 5.03 -0.62
C LEU A 17 -3.54 5.71 -0.62
N VAL A 18 -2.49 4.94 -0.34
CA VAL A 18 -1.09 5.40 -0.24
C VAL A 18 -0.26 4.71 -1.31
N HIS A 19 0.31 5.48 -2.24
CA HIS A 19 1.11 4.94 -3.35
C HIS A 19 2.52 4.54 -2.90
N GLY A 20 3.19 3.72 -3.70
CA GLY A 20 4.57 3.29 -3.51
C GLY A 20 5.60 4.29 -4.04
N ALA A 21 6.86 3.88 -4.01
CA ALA A 21 7.97 4.57 -4.67
C ALA A 21 7.79 4.58 -6.20
N PHE A 22 8.43 5.52 -6.86
CA PHE A 22 8.48 5.63 -8.33
C PHE A 22 7.12 5.86 -9.01
N ALA A 23 6.09 6.18 -8.23
CA ALA A 23 4.73 6.40 -8.67
C ALA A 23 4.12 7.59 -7.93
N ASP A 24 2.93 7.96 -8.31
CA ASP A 24 2.10 8.95 -7.62
C ASP A 24 0.68 8.44 -7.39
N GLY A 25 -0.15 9.27 -6.81
CA GLY A 25 -1.54 8.91 -6.52
C GLY A 25 -2.41 8.68 -7.75
N SER A 26 -2.02 9.12 -8.94
CA SER A 26 -2.82 8.97 -10.16
C SER A 26 -3.00 7.49 -10.55
N GLY A 27 -2.03 6.65 -10.21
CA GLY A 27 -2.10 5.20 -10.43
C GLY A 27 -3.29 4.52 -9.75
N TRP A 28 -3.80 5.09 -8.67
CA TRP A 28 -4.96 4.57 -7.96
C TRP A 28 -6.31 4.82 -8.66
N ARG A 29 -6.32 5.48 -9.84
CA ARG A 29 -7.55 5.88 -10.51
C ARG A 29 -8.56 4.74 -10.69
N GLY A 30 -8.12 3.56 -11.13
CA GLY A 30 -9.00 2.40 -11.32
C GLY A 30 -9.64 1.93 -10.00
N VAL A 31 -8.84 1.82 -8.94
CA VAL A 31 -9.32 1.43 -7.60
C VAL A 31 -10.27 2.49 -7.03
N TYR A 32 -9.95 3.77 -7.22
CA TYR A 32 -10.83 4.89 -6.85
C TYR A 32 -12.21 4.77 -7.53
N ASP A 33 -12.23 4.55 -8.84
CA ASP A 33 -13.48 4.46 -9.61
C ASP A 33 -14.34 3.26 -9.14
N GLU A 34 -13.71 2.10 -8.89
CA GLU A 34 -14.41 0.91 -8.38
C GLU A 34 -15.01 1.14 -6.97
N LEU A 35 -14.23 1.70 -6.05
CA LEU A 35 -14.69 1.96 -4.69
C LEU A 35 -15.77 3.05 -4.64
N SER A 36 -15.62 4.11 -5.45
CA SER A 36 -16.59 5.19 -5.53
C SER A 36 -17.96 4.71 -6.02
N LYS A 37 -18.00 3.84 -7.05
CA LYS A 37 -19.23 3.18 -7.52
C LYS A 37 -19.92 2.36 -6.42
N ARG A 38 -19.16 1.83 -5.46
CA ARG A 38 -19.64 1.05 -4.30
C ARG A 38 -20.02 1.92 -3.10
N GLY A 39 -19.96 3.26 -3.25
CA GLY A 39 -20.34 4.21 -2.21
C GLY A 39 -19.30 4.41 -1.11
N TYR A 40 -18.03 4.10 -1.37
CA TYR A 40 -16.91 4.46 -0.49
C TYR A 40 -16.46 5.90 -0.73
N LYS A 41 -16.02 6.56 0.34
CA LYS A 41 -15.32 7.85 0.29
C LYS A 41 -13.84 7.60 0.21
N VAL A 42 -13.23 7.88 -0.92
CA VAL A 42 -11.83 7.58 -1.20
C VAL A 42 -11.00 8.84 -1.15
N THR A 43 -9.92 8.80 -0.40
CA THR A 43 -8.88 9.84 -0.36
C THR A 43 -7.57 9.23 -0.84
N ILE A 44 -6.89 9.90 -1.76
CA ILE A 44 -5.60 9.48 -2.30
C ILE A 44 -4.52 10.39 -1.72
N VAL A 45 -3.51 9.80 -1.08
CA VAL A 45 -2.35 10.50 -0.54
C VAL A 45 -1.33 10.73 -1.65
N GLN A 46 -0.72 11.90 -1.65
CA GLN A 46 0.47 12.20 -2.45
C GLN A 46 1.67 12.19 -1.51
N ASN A 47 2.46 11.13 -1.57
CA ASN A 47 3.69 10.98 -0.80
C ASN A 47 4.79 11.87 -1.40
N PRO A 48 5.47 12.70 -0.60
CA PRO A 48 6.63 13.46 -1.07
C PRO A 48 7.81 12.59 -1.49
N LEU A 49 7.95 11.39 -0.92
CA LEU A 49 9.05 10.44 -1.13
C LEU A 49 10.44 11.00 -0.76
N THR A 50 10.47 12.01 0.11
CA THR A 50 11.68 12.68 0.60
C THR A 50 12.20 12.09 1.91
N SER A 51 11.30 11.67 2.80
CA SER A 51 11.58 10.96 4.04
C SER A 51 10.39 10.09 4.46
N LEU A 52 10.59 9.10 5.32
CA LEU A 52 9.48 8.33 5.91
C LEU A 52 8.56 9.25 6.72
N GLU A 53 9.14 10.19 7.45
CA GLU A 53 8.40 11.17 8.26
C GLU A 53 7.47 12.04 7.41
N ASP A 54 7.92 12.50 6.25
CA ASP A 54 7.13 13.34 5.33
C ASP A 54 5.95 12.56 4.74
N ASP A 55 6.18 11.30 4.32
CA ASP A 55 5.14 10.42 3.78
C ASP A 55 4.11 10.05 4.85
N VAL A 56 4.57 9.76 6.08
CA VAL A 56 3.69 9.53 7.24
C VAL A 56 2.88 10.78 7.58
N ALA A 57 3.50 11.96 7.56
CA ALA A 57 2.80 13.23 7.81
C ALA A 57 1.74 13.53 6.73
N ALA A 58 2.02 13.23 5.46
CA ALA A 58 1.06 13.35 4.36
C ALA A 58 -0.14 12.40 4.57
N THR A 59 0.13 11.15 4.95
CA THR A 59 -0.89 10.15 5.27
C THR A 59 -1.72 10.54 6.49
N THR A 60 -1.10 11.02 7.55
CA THR A 60 -1.78 11.49 8.78
C THR A 60 -2.73 12.64 8.47
N ARG A 61 -2.30 13.64 7.68
CA ARG A 61 -3.19 14.74 7.25
C ARG A 61 -4.42 14.25 6.48
N ALA A 62 -4.27 13.18 5.67
CA ALA A 62 -5.40 12.57 4.99
C ALA A 62 -6.33 11.85 5.97
N LEU A 63 -5.78 11.16 6.96
CA LEU A 63 -6.54 10.46 8.02
C LEU A 63 -7.28 11.44 8.93
N ASP A 64 -6.68 12.57 9.29
CA ASP A 64 -7.32 13.61 10.11
C ASP A 64 -8.59 14.19 9.46
N ARG A 65 -8.64 14.19 8.14
CA ARG A 65 -9.79 14.69 7.36
C ARG A 65 -10.91 13.67 7.19
N GLN A 66 -10.72 12.42 7.66
CA GLN A 66 -11.78 11.41 7.56
C GLN A 66 -12.87 11.67 8.61
N GLY A 67 -14.13 11.64 8.18
CA GLY A 67 -15.29 11.79 9.07
C GLY A 67 -15.64 10.53 9.88
N GLY A 68 -14.71 9.59 10.03
CA GLY A 68 -14.93 8.34 10.75
C GLY A 68 -13.87 7.27 10.39
N PRO A 69 -14.08 6.01 10.81
CA PRO A 69 -13.11 4.95 10.60
C PRO A 69 -12.82 4.71 9.12
N ALA A 70 -11.55 4.45 8.79
CA ALA A 70 -11.04 4.26 7.44
C ALA A 70 -10.28 2.95 7.29
N ILE A 71 -10.33 2.35 6.11
CA ILE A 71 -9.35 1.36 5.66
C ILE A 71 -8.16 2.13 5.10
N LEU A 72 -6.98 1.84 5.62
CA LEU A 72 -5.72 2.42 5.13
C LEU A 72 -5.03 1.40 4.22
N VAL A 73 -4.78 1.78 2.98
CA VAL A 73 -4.28 0.90 1.91
C VAL A 73 -2.91 1.39 1.47
N GLY A 74 -1.91 0.52 1.41
CA GLY A 74 -0.56 0.85 0.95
C GLY A 74 -0.08 -0.10 -0.14
N HIS A 75 0.46 0.46 -1.22
CA HIS A 75 1.14 -0.28 -2.27
C HIS A 75 2.66 -0.17 -2.10
N SER A 76 3.39 -1.27 -2.24
CA SER A 76 4.85 -1.27 -2.27
C SER A 76 5.48 -0.54 -1.06
N TRP A 77 6.28 0.51 -1.26
CA TRP A 77 6.78 1.41 -0.20
C TRP A 77 5.64 1.98 0.67
N GLY A 78 4.47 2.24 0.08
CA GLY A 78 3.30 2.68 0.83
C GLY A 78 2.89 1.72 1.95
N GLY A 79 3.28 0.44 1.88
CA GLY A 79 3.13 -0.52 2.97
C GLY A 79 3.94 -0.15 4.21
N THR A 80 5.20 0.29 4.06
CA THR A 80 6.01 0.85 5.14
C THR A 80 5.33 2.08 5.76
N VAL A 81 4.83 2.98 4.91
CA VAL A 81 4.13 4.21 5.36
C VAL A 81 2.88 3.87 6.16
N ILE A 82 2.04 2.95 5.69
CA ILE A 82 0.82 2.56 6.42
C ILE A 82 1.12 1.77 7.69
N THR A 83 2.24 1.05 7.73
CA THR A 83 2.71 0.36 8.94
C THR A 83 3.03 1.37 10.05
N GLU A 84 3.68 2.48 9.71
CA GLU A 84 4.02 3.55 10.66
C GLU A 84 2.79 4.40 11.00
N ALA A 85 2.06 4.91 9.99
CA ALA A 85 0.92 5.81 10.16
C ALA A 85 -0.35 5.13 10.70
N GLY A 86 -0.47 3.82 10.53
CA GLY A 86 -1.72 3.07 10.79
C GLY A 86 -2.11 2.94 12.26
N VAL A 87 -1.27 3.37 13.20
CA VAL A 87 -1.63 3.50 14.63
C VAL A 87 -2.62 4.64 14.88
N HIS A 88 -2.87 5.49 13.89
CA HIS A 88 -3.83 6.58 13.96
C HIS A 88 -5.24 6.10 14.35
N SER A 89 -5.94 6.87 15.18
CA SER A 89 -7.25 6.50 15.75
C SER A 89 -8.34 6.24 14.69
N ASN A 90 -8.27 6.94 13.55
CA ASN A 90 -9.22 6.76 12.45
C ASN A 90 -8.95 5.50 11.61
N VAL A 91 -7.84 4.80 11.81
CA VAL A 91 -7.55 3.56 11.06
C VAL A 91 -8.27 2.37 11.72
N ALA A 92 -9.17 1.74 10.98
CA ALA A 92 -9.89 0.54 11.40
C ALA A 92 -9.19 -0.76 10.99
N GLY A 93 -8.51 -0.77 9.85
CA GLY A 93 -7.77 -1.90 9.33
C GLY A 93 -6.83 -1.51 8.19
N LEU A 94 -5.95 -2.44 7.82
CA LEU A 94 -4.86 -2.23 6.87
C LEU A 94 -5.01 -3.16 5.67
N VAL A 95 -4.72 -2.66 4.47
CA VAL A 95 -4.62 -3.48 3.25
C VAL A 95 -3.28 -3.23 2.58
N TYR A 96 -2.49 -4.28 2.45
CA TYR A 96 -1.17 -4.29 1.82
C TYR A 96 -1.28 -4.79 0.39
N VAL A 97 -0.91 -3.98 -0.59
CA VAL A 97 -1.02 -4.32 -2.02
C VAL A 97 0.40 -4.50 -2.57
N SER A 98 0.86 -5.75 -2.73
CA SER A 98 2.25 -6.11 -3.05
C SER A 98 3.24 -5.21 -2.29
N ALA A 99 3.13 -5.20 -0.96
CA ALA A 99 3.67 -4.12 -0.14
C ALA A 99 4.53 -4.62 1.02
N LEU A 100 5.45 -3.77 1.45
CA LEU A 100 6.38 -3.96 2.56
C LEU A 100 5.67 -3.77 3.90
N SER A 101 6.04 -4.57 4.90
CA SER A 101 5.40 -4.55 6.23
C SER A 101 6.43 -4.73 7.37
N PRO A 102 7.41 -3.82 7.50
CA PRO A 102 8.42 -3.92 8.56
C PRO A 102 7.81 -3.82 9.95
N ASP A 103 8.53 -4.30 10.96
CA ASP A 103 8.15 -4.17 12.36
C ASP A 103 8.72 -2.89 13.00
N ALA A 104 8.25 -2.54 14.17
CA ALA A 104 8.85 -1.48 14.98
C ALA A 104 10.31 -1.82 15.30
N GLY A 105 11.21 -0.88 15.05
CA GLY A 105 12.66 -1.05 15.17
C GLY A 105 13.34 -1.64 13.95
N GLU A 106 12.60 -2.18 12.99
CA GLU A 106 13.14 -2.64 11.70
C GLU A 106 13.22 -1.50 10.68
N THR A 107 14.02 -1.74 9.64
CA THR A 107 14.09 -0.91 8.44
C THR A 107 13.41 -1.63 7.28
N THR A 108 13.01 -0.87 6.26
CA THR A 108 12.46 -1.46 5.02
C THR A 108 13.51 -2.32 4.31
N ALA A 109 14.76 -1.93 4.32
CA ALA A 109 15.86 -2.68 3.71
C ALA A 109 15.99 -4.11 4.28
N GLN A 110 15.75 -4.28 5.57
CA GLN A 110 15.80 -5.60 6.23
C GLN A 110 14.76 -6.59 5.72
N GLN A 111 13.67 -6.12 5.07
CA GLN A 111 12.65 -7.01 4.52
C GLN A 111 13.14 -7.83 3.33
N TYR A 112 14.23 -7.42 2.69
CA TYR A 112 14.84 -8.10 1.55
C TYR A 112 15.85 -9.17 1.95
N GLU A 113 16.29 -9.19 3.22
CA GLU A 113 17.31 -10.11 3.69
C GLU A 113 16.86 -11.57 3.61
N GLY A 114 17.65 -12.40 2.96
CA GLY A 114 17.37 -13.84 2.80
C GLY A 114 16.47 -14.21 1.62
N PHE A 115 16.03 -13.24 0.82
CA PHE A 115 15.23 -13.49 -0.38
C PHE A 115 16.03 -13.29 -1.67
N ALA A 116 15.55 -13.90 -2.75
CA ALA A 116 16.22 -13.82 -4.04
C ALA A 116 16.14 -12.38 -4.61
N PRO A 117 17.21 -11.90 -5.28
CA PRO A 117 17.16 -10.64 -5.98
C PRO A 117 16.20 -10.72 -7.18
N THR A 118 15.63 -9.59 -7.54
CA THR A 118 14.73 -9.42 -8.69
C THR A 118 15.49 -8.74 -9.84
N PRO A 119 16.09 -9.51 -10.77
CA PRO A 119 17.06 -8.99 -11.73
C PRO A 119 16.47 -8.04 -12.76
N GLU A 120 15.16 -8.08 -12.98
CA GLU A 120 14.46 -7.16 -13.90
C GLU A 120 14.21 -5.79 -13.26
N PHE A 121 14.17 -5.69 -11.93
CA PHE A 121 13.89 -4.45 -11.21
C PHE A 121 15.17 -3.74 -10.82
N ILE A 122 15.61 -2.81 -11.66
CA ILE A 122 16.84 -2.06 -11.48
C ILE A 122 16.53 -0.61 -11.13
N ILE A 123 17.18 -0.09 -10.09
CA ILE A 123 17.06 1.30 -9.63
C ILE A 123 18.33 2.04 -9.98
N ASP A 124 18.20 3.12 -10.74
CA ASP A 124 19.25 4.09 -10.98
C ASP A 124 19.21 5.17 -9.89
N THR A 125 20.35 5.52 -9.32
CA THR A 125 20.44 6.51 -8.24
C THR A 125 21.19 7.76 -8.74
N THR A 126 20.61 8.93 -8.46
CA THR A 126 21.24 10.22 -8.75
C THR A 126 22.32 10.59 -7.71
N GLU A 127 23.17 11.58 -8.03
CA GLU A 127 24.25 12.03 -7.13
C GLU A 127 23.73 12.57 -5.78
N ASP A 128 22.51 13.13 -5.76
CA ASP A 128 21.85 13.61 -4.55
C ASP A 128 21.07 12.53 -3.79
N GLY A 129 21.19 11.26 -4.20
CA GLY A 129 20.66 10.10 -3.50
C GLY A 129 19.21 9.73 -3.79
N PHE A 130 18.60 10.30 -4.85
CA PHE A 130 17.26 9.90 -5.28
C PHE A 130 17.31 8.75 -6.29
N GLY A 131 16.37 7.81 -6.17
CA GLY A 131 16.24 6.64 -7.01
C GLY A 131 15.07 6.72 -7.99
N PHE A 132 15.28 6.11 -9.16
CA PHE A 132 14.27 5.85 -10.19
C PHE A 132 14.38 4.40 -10.64
N VAL A 133 13.30 3.80 -11.06
CA VAL A 133 13.40 2.55 -11.83
C VAL A 133 14.05 2.87 -13.18
N SER A 134 15.10 2.13 -13.54
CA SER A 134 15.82 2.32 -14.79
C SER A 134 14.85 2.34 -15.98
N PRO A 135 14.86 3.38 -16.85
CA PRO A 135 13.92 3.52 -17.93
C PRO A 135 13.86 2.32 -18.86
N ASP A 136 15.01 1.69 -19.16
CA ASP A 136 15.12 0.53 -20.02
C ASP A 136 14.54 -0.75 -19.38
N ARG A 137 14.38 -0.76 -18.07
CA ARG A 137 13.86 -1.89 -17.27
C ARG A 137 12.48 -1.63 -16.69
N PHE A 138 11.96 -0.42 -16.80
CA PHE A 138 10.72 -0.02 -16.13
C PHE A 138 9.56 -0.97 -16.43
N LYS A 139 9.27 -1.20 -17.73
CA LYS A 139 8.17 -2.09 -18.10
C LYS A 139 8.43 -3.52 -17.63
N ALA A 140 9.61 -4.07 -17.88
CA ALA A 140 9.93 -5.47 -17.54
C ALA A 140 9.88 -5.71 -16.02
N GLY A 141 10.43 -4.80 -15.21
CA GLY A 141 10.58 -4.96 -13.77
C GLY A 141 9.40 -4.46 -12.95
N PHE A 142 8.63 -3.47 -13.46
CA PHE A 142 7.58 -2.83 -12.66
C PHE A 142 6.16 -3.08 -13.20
N ALA A 143 5.96 -3.04 -14.53
CA ALA A 143 4.63 -2.93 -15.13
C ALA A 143 4.48 -3.76 -16.42
N HIS A 144 4.95 -5.02 -16.43
CA HIS A 144 5.03 -5.82 -17.64
C HIS A 144 3.66 -6.18 -18.24
N ASP A 145 2.59 -6.10 -17.48
CA ASP A 145 1.22 -6.45 -17.87
C ASP A 145 0.34 -5.26 -18.29
N VAL A 146 0.90 -4.05 -18.34
CA VAL A 146 0.21 -2.89 -18.93
C VAL A 146 0.60 -2.69 -20.41
N SER A 147 -0.18 -1.88 -21.15
CA SER A 147 0.18 -1.50 -22.52
C SER A 147 1.48 -0.71 -22.58
N ASP A 148 2.11 -0.65 -23.77
CA ASP A 148 3.34 0.12 -23.97
C ASP A 148 3.15 1.62 -23.66
N ASP A 149 2.03 2.19 -24.06
CA ASP A 149 1.71 3.60 -23.80
C ASP A 149 1.56 3.89 -22.32
N VAL A 150 0.88 3.00 -21.56
CA VAL A 150 0.73 3.14 -20.10
C VAL A 150 2.08 2.97 -19.41
N ALA A 151 2.89 1.99 -19.82
CA ALA A 151 4.22 1.78 -19.26
C ALA A 151 5.13 2.98 -19.54
N ALA A 152 5.09 3.56 -20.74
CA ALA A 152 5.85 4.75 -21.11
C ALA A 152 5.44 5.96 -20.25
N PHE A 153 4.14 6.20 -20.11
CA PHE A 153 3.64 7.28 -19.26
C PHE A 153 4.09 7.11 -17.80
N MET A 154 3.94 5.91 -17.23
CA MET A 154 4.37 5.64 -15.86
C MET A 154 5.87 5.83 -15.66
N ARG A 155 6.69 5.37 -16.64
CA ARG A 155 8.15 5.55 -16.65
C ARG A 155 8.53 7.02 -16.63
N ASP A 156 7.89 7.83 -17.49
CA ASP A 156 8.26 9.22 -17.70
C ASP A 156 7.67 10.18 -16.65
N SER A 157 6.68 9.69 -15.87
CA SER A 157 6.05 10.41 -14.75
C SER A 157 6.49 9.90 -13.37
N GLN A 158 7.57 9.12 -13.28
CA GLN A 158 8.07 8.63 -11.99
C GLN A 158 8.33 9.79 -11.02
N VAL A 159 7.90 9.60 -9.77
CA VAL A 159 8.35 10.46 -8.67
C VAL A 159 9.56 9.80 -8.02
N PRO A 160 10.73 10.46 -8.00
CA PRO A 160 11.94 9.89 -7.39
C PRO A 160 11.76 9.73 -5.88
N ILE A 161 12.38 8.69 -5.31
CA ILE A 161 12.41 8.47 -3.87
C ILE A 161 13.81 8.68 -3.33
N ASN A 162 13.93 9.36 -2.19
CA ASN A 162 15.19 9.42 -1.47
C ASN A 162 15.55 8.01 -0.96
N MET A 163 16.63 7.43 -1.48
CA MET A 163 17.03 6.05 -1.17
C MET A 163 17.36 5.81 0.31
N ALA A 164 17.70 6.87 1.06
CA ALA A 164 17.96 6.77 2.49
C ALA A 164 16.73 6.34 3.31
N VAL A 165 15.52 6.52 2.79
CA VAL A 165 14.27 6.13 3.50
C VAL A 165 14.23 4.63 3.80
N PHE A 166 14.81 3.78 2.94
CA PHE A 166 14.84 2.33 3.14
C PHE A 166 15.66 1.87 4.35
N GLY A 167 16.59 2.73 4.83
CA GLY A 167 17.37 2.53 6.04
C GLY A 167 16.77 3.16 7.30
N THR A 168 15.62 3.84 7.19
CA THR A 168 14.97 4.46 8.36
C THR A 168 14.25 3.40 9.18
N LYS A 169 14.48 3.37 10.49
CA LYS A 169 13.79 2.46 11.42
C LYS A 169 12.39 2.96 11.73
N LEU A 170 11.42 2.07 11.67
CA LEU A 170 10.05 2.36 12.08
C LEU A 170 9.97 2.49 13.62
N LYS A 171 9.10 3.38 14.08
CA LYS A 171 8.73 3.53 15.50
C LYS A 171 7.53 2.66 15.86
N ASN A 172 6.62 2.48 14.91
CA ASN A 172 5.36 1.78 15.07
C ASN A 172 5.20 0.63 14.08
N ALA A 173 4.43 -0.38 14.47
CA ALA A 173 3.96 -1.46 13.60
C ALA A 173 2.46 -1.64 13.77
N ALA A 174 1.66 -0.90 13.01
CA ALA A 174 0.21 -0.82 13.17
C ALA A 174 -0.47 -2.19 13.02
N TRP A 175 0.08 -3.10 12.22
CA TRP A 175 -0.43 -4.45 12.01
C TRP A 175 -0.40 -5.32 13.29
N ARG A 176 0.35 -4.94 14.33
CA ARG A 176 0.32 -5.59 15.65
C ARG A 176 -1.00 -5.41 16.39
N SER A 177 -1.75 -4.35 16.05
CA SER A 177 -3.00 -3.98 16.72
C SER A 177 -4.19 -3.81 15.77
N LYS A 178 -3.95 -3.81 14.47
CA LYS A 178 -4.98 -3.62 13.45
C LYS A 178 -5.13 -4.87 12.59
N PRO A 179 -6.36 -5.33 12.32
CA PRO A 179 -6.59 -6.39 11.35
C PRO A 179 -6.04 -6.02 9.99
N SER A 180 -5.42 -7.00 9.31
CA SER A 180 -4.69 -6.77 8.08
C SER A 180 -5.12 -7.72 6.97
N TRP A 181 -5.13 -7.23 5.74
CA TRP A 181 -5.35 -7.97 4.50
C TRP A 181 -4.18 -7.71 3.55
N ALA A 182 -3.95 -8.63 2.63
CA ALA A 182 -2.93 -8.47 1.60
C ALA A 182 -3.46 -8.89 0.23
N VAL A 183 -3.15 -8.12 -0.80
CA VAL A 183 -3.27 -8.52 -2.21
C VAL A 183 -1.87 -8.68 -2.77
N ILE A 184 -1.54 -9.87 -3.26
CA ILE A 184 -0.21 -10.20 -3.76
C ILE A 184 -0.29 -10.51 -5.25
N ALA A 185 0.47 -9.77 -6.06
CA ALA A 185 0.66 -10.04 -7.47
C ALA A 185 1.54 -11.29 -7.64
N THR A 186 1.05 -12.31 -8.37
CA THR A 186 1.78 -13.57 -8.53
C THR A 186 2.88 -13.53 -9.60
N GLU A 187 2.94 -12.44 -10.36
CA GLU A 187 3.92 -12.22 -11.43
C GLU A 187 4.77 -10.97 -11.15
N ASP A 188 4.84 -10.57 -9.88
CA ASP A 188 5.63 -9.42 -9.43
C ASP A 188 7.12 -9.64 -9.76
N LYS A 189 7.76 -8.65 -10.39
CA LYS A 189 9.17 -8.65 -10.77
C LYS A 189 9.99 -7.62 -9.97
N ALA A 190 9.32 -6.77 -9.19
CA ALA A 190 9.96 -5.86 -8.27
C ALA A 190 10.25 -6.52 -6.92
N PHE A 191 9.41 -7.46 -6.50
CA PHE A 191 9.55 -8.20 -5.24
C PHE A 191 9.55 -9.71 -5.48
N ASP A 192 10.38 -10.41 -4.72
CA ASP A 192 10.36 -11.87 -4.66
C ASP A 192 9.03 -12.37 -4.09
N GLN A 193 8.46 -13.41 -4.68
CA GLN A 193 7.16 -13.96 -4.27
C GLN A 193 7.19 -14.56 -2.86
N ALA A 194 8.30 -15.22 -2.49
CA ALA A 194 8.46 -15.78 -1.15
C ALA A 194 8.55 -14.67 -0.11
N MET A 195 9.19 -13.53 -0.46
CA MET A 195 9.26 -12.34 0.39
C MET A 195 7.87 -11.76 0.66
N LEU A 196 7.07 -11.54 -0.38
CA LEU A 196 5.69 -11.02 -0.25
C LEU A 196 4.81 -11.92 0.62
N LEU A 197 4.91 -13.24 0.42
CA LEU A 197 4.17 -14.21 1.21
C LEU A 197 4.63 -14.22 2.66
N HIS A 198 5.94 -14.26 2.90
CA HIS A 198 6.51 -14.21 4.24
C HIS A 198 6.06 -12.98 5.02
N MET A 199 6.11 -11.81 4.39
CA MET A 199 5.66 -10.56 5.03
C MET A 199 4.18 -10.60 5.38
N ALA A 200 3.33 -11.06 4.47
CA ALA A 200 1.88 -11.15 4.70
C ALA A 200 1.53 -12.18 5.81
N GLU A 201 2.19 -13.32 5.83
CA GLU A 201 2.01 -14.35 6.86
C GLU A 201 2.47 -13.86 8.23
N ARG A 202 3.64 -13.19 8.29
CA ARG A 202 4.22 -12.63 9.53
C ARG A 202 3.26 -11.66 10.22
N ILE A 203 2.56 -10.84 9.46
CA ILE A 203 1.61 -9.87 10.01
C ILE A 203 0.21 -10.44 10.22
N GLY A 204 0.00 -11.73 9.97
CA GLY A 204 -1.31 -12.37 10.09
C GLY A 204 -2.35 -11.85 9.10
N ALA A 205 -1.94 -11.36 7.93
CA ALA A 205 -2.86 -10.82 6.95
C ALA A 205 -3.68 -11.91 6.26
N LYS A 206 -4.95 -11.62 5.97
CA LYS A 206 -5.74 -12.44 5.05
C LYS A 206 -5.25 -12.17 3.62
N VAL A 207 -4.70 -13.20 2.96
CA VAL A 207 -4.01 -13.08 1.67
C VAL A 207 -4.94 -13.41 0.51
N ASN A 208 -5.03 -12.51 -0.46
CA ASN A 208 -5.60 -12.72 -1.79
C ASN A 208 -4.48 -12.64 -2.83
N LYS A 209 -4.33 -13.68 -3.66
CA LYS A 209 -3.34 -13.73 -4.73
C LYS A 209 -4.03 -13.42 -6.06
N VAL A 210 -3.42 -12.54 -6.86
CA VAL A 210 -3.93 -12.14 -8.17
C VAL A 210 -2.83 -12.21 -9.22
N PRO A 211 -3.11 -12.66 -10.45
CA PRO A 211 -2.14 -12.57 -11.53
C PRO A 211 -1.89 -11.11 -11.88
N GLY A 212 -0.64 -10.73 -12.07
CA GLY A 212 -0.28 -9.35 -12.45
C GLY A 212 1.13 -8.96 -12.03
N SER A 213 1.58 -7.83 -12.55
CA SER A 213 2.87 -7.21 -12.24
C SER A 213 2.85 -6.47 -10.90
N HIS A 214 3.97 -5.82 -10.57
CA HIS A 214 4.04 -4.89 -9.43
C HIS A 214 3.05 -3.72 -9.56
N ALA A 215 2.70 -3.33 -10.81
CA ALA A 215 1.70 -2.32 -11.11
C ALA A 215 0.25 -2.86 -11.10
N LEU A 216 -0.06 -3.88 -10.30
CA LEU A 216 -1.38 -4.51 -10.22
C LEU A 216 -2.51 -3.51 -9.87
N PHE A 217 -2.20 -2.38 -9.26
CA PHE A 217 -3.18 -1.32 -8.99
C PHE A 217 -3.75 -0.68 -10.27
N ILE A 218 -3.07 -0.85 -11.42
CA ILE A 218 -3.57 -0.46 -12.75
C ILE A 218 -4.44 -1.57 -13.34
N THR A 219 -3.93 -2.82 -13.35
CA THR A 219 -4.52 -3.93 -14.12
C THR A 219 -5.50 -4.79 -13.32
N ARG A 220 -5.45 -4.73 -11.98
CA ARG A 220 -6.27 -5.51 -11.03
C ARG A 220 -7.04 -4.63 -10.04
N SER A 221 -7.47 -3.47 -10.51
CA SER A 221 -8.18 -2.50 -9.67
C SER A 221 -9.45 -3.05 -9.04
N LYS A 222 -10.17 -3.93 -9.74
CA LYS A 222 -11.38 -4.57 -9.22
C LYS A 222 -11.07 -5.52 -8.06
N GLU A 223 -10.08 -6.40 -8.22
CA GLU A 223 -9.67 -7.39 -7.22
C GLU A 223 -9.13 -6.72 -5.95
N ILE A 224 -8.43 -5.59 -6.11
CA ILE A 224 -7.99 -4.76 -4.97
C ILE A 224 -9.20 -4.13 -4.28
N ALA A 225 -10.13 -3.56 -5.03
CA ALA A 225 -11.35 -2.99 -4.48
C ALA A 225 -12.22 -4.05 -3.75
N ASP A 226 -12.27 -5.27 -4.28
CA ASP A 226 -12.97 -6.40 -3.64
C ASP A 226 -12.35 -6.73 -2.27
N THR A 227 -11.02 -6.74 -2.17
CA THR A 227 -10.30 -6.99 -0.90
C THR A 227 -10.52 -5.84 0.10
N ILE A 228 -10.51 -4.59 -0.36
CA ILE A 228 -10.77 -3.42 0.48
C ILE A 228 -12.21 -3.47 1.02
N GLU A 229 -13.17 -3.81 0.17
CA GLU A 229 -14.57 -3.98 0.58
C GLU A 229 -14.76 -5.12 1.57
N GLU A 230 -14.08 -6.26 1.37
CA GLU A 230 -14.07 -7.38 2.31
C GLU A 230 -13.57 -6.93 3.69
N ALA A 231 -12.45 -6.18 3.74
CA ALA A 231 -11.90 -5.63 4.97
C ALA A 231 -12.91 -4.71 5.67
N ALA A 232 -13.53 -3.79 4.92
CA ALA A 232 -14.53 -2.87 5.45
C ALA A 232 -15.75 -3.58 6.02
N GLN A 233 -16.25 -4.63 5.34
CA GLN A 233 -17.39 -5.44 5.79
C GLN A 233 -17.06 -6.27 7.03
N ALA A 234 -15.87 -6.90 7.09
CA ALA A 234 -15.43 -7.67 8.23
C ALA A 234 -15.36 -6.81 9.51
N LEU A 235 -14.81 -5.62 9.39
CA LEU A 235 -14.67 -4.68 10.51
C LEU A 235 -16.00 -4.06 10.95
N SER A 236 -16.95 -3.93 10.04
CA SER A 236 -18.31 -3.48 10.40
C SER A 236 -19.08 -4.54 11.18
N LYS A 237 -18.84 -5.83 10.91
CA LYS A 237 -19.48 -6.96 11.61
C LYS A 237 -18.86 -7.25 12.98
N ALA A 238 -17.54 -7.12 13.13
CA ALA A 238 -16.81 -7.43 14.36
C ALA A 238 -17.18 -6.51 15.56
N LYS A 239 -17.92 -5.43 15.31
CA LYS A 239 -18.39 -4.48 16.33
C LYS A 239 -19.87 -4.70 16.72
N GLN A 240 -20.49 -5.74 16.21
CA GLN A 240 -21.83 -6.20 16.60
C GLN A 240 -21.73 -7.31 17.67
#